data_a3797bd3c8ec24e0679485e071d7a6eb
#
_entry.id   a3797bd3c8ec24e0679485e071d7a6eb
#
_cell.length_a   1.000
_cell.length_b   1.000
_cell.length_c   1.000
_cell.angle_alpha   90.00
_cell.angle_beta   90.00
_cell.angle_gamma   90.00
#
_symmetry.space_group_name_H-M   'P 1'
#
loop_
_entity.id
_entity.type
_entity.pdbx_description
1 polymer ?
#
loop_
_entity_poly.entity_id
_entity_poly.type
_entity_poly.pdbx_seq_one_letter_code
_entity_poly.pdbx_strand_id
1 'polypeptide(L)'
;MNEAVPILMYHAIAHRPAPATHGLSVAPEAFAEQMMLLGERGFTPVTTAGLGRAWRHGEPLPPRPVLITFDDGYEGVHRHALPVLDELGFAATLFVSTGWLRGAREESGAPDTMLDWGQVRELAAAGTEIGGHSHTHPQLDQLDDTRLRFEALRCREAIAEELGTAPVSFAYPFGYSSRRVRQAVRAAGFAQSLAVGNALARRRQGPYALERVTVRRSTGADEFVRLVEGRGVARNFARDRALTKGYAVVRRTRRAIRLLRT
;
A
#
# COMPACT_ATOMS: atom_id res chain seq x y z
N MET A 1 -21.82 2.85 13.72
CA MET A 1 -22.03 2.41 12.33
C MET A 1 -20.78 1.68 11.85
N ASN A 2 -20.93 0.49 11.27
CA ASN A 2 -19.80 -0.38 10.89
C ASN A 2 -19.39 -0.04 9.44
N GLU A 3 -18.88 1.18 9.26
CA GLU A 3 -18.62 1.73 7.95
C GLU A 3 -17.41 1.04 7.32
N ALA A 4 -17.64 0.36 6.21
CA ALA A 4 -16.58 -0.25 5.43
C ALA A 4 -16.00 0.83 4.51
N VAL A 5 -14.67 0.99 4.53
CA VAL A 5 -13.96 1.97 3.72
C VAL A 5 -13.18 1.27 2.63
N PRO A 6 -13.36 1.62 1.34
CA PRO A 6 -12.53 1.11 0.28
C PRO A 6 -11.11 1.71 0.40
N ILE A 7 -10.12 0.85 0.42
CA ILE A 7 -8.70 1.22 0.32
C ILE A 7 -8.19 0.63 -1.00
N LEU A 8 -7.97 1.50 -1.97
CA LEU A 8 -7.50 1.12 -3.30
C LEU A 8 -5.99 0.96 -3.29
N MET A 9 -5.50 -0.16 -3.82
CA MET A 9 -4.09 -0.47 -3.90
C MET A 9 -3.63 -0.44 -5.36
N TYR A 10 -2.86 0.56 -5.68
CA TYR A 10 -2.12 0.74 -6.93
C TYR A 10 -0.65 0.41 -6.74
N HIS A 11 0.06 0.21 -7.85
CA HIS A 11 1.51 0.10 -7.92
C HIS A 11 2.02 1.05 -9.02
N ALA A 12 2.52 0.53 -10.13
CA ALA A 12 3.02 1.37 -11.21
C ALA A 12 1.88 2.06 -12.01
N ILE A 13 2.00 3.35 -12.25
CA ILE A 13 1.17 4.08 -13.20
C ILE A 13 2.03 4.32 -14.45
N ALA A 14 1.82 3.52 -15.50
CA ALA A 14 2.73 3.53 -16.64
C ALA A 14 2.07 3.08 -17.94
N HIS A 15 2.47 3.74 -19.07
CA HIS A 15 2.09 3.28 -20.41
C HIS A 15 2.76 1.95 -20.75
N ARG A 16 4.06 1.84 -20.43
CA ARG A 16 4.93 0.70 -20.75
C ARG A 16 5.67 0.24 -19.50
N PRO A 17 5.00 -0.48 -18.59
CA PRO A 17 5.64 -1.02 -17.40
C PRO A 17 6.58 -2.16 -17.76
N ALA A 18 7.54 -2.45 -16.88
CA ALA A 18 8.36 -3.65 -17.01
C ALA A 18 7.49 -4.92 -16.97
N PRO A 19 7.93 -6.04 -17.60
CA PRO A 19 7.15 -7.29 -17.60
C PRO A 19 6.76 -7.78 -16.21
N ALA A 20 7.63 -7.61 -15.22
CA ALA A 20 7.39 -8.03 -13.84
C ALA A 20 6.27 -7.23 -13.15
N THR A 21 6.04 -5.98 -13.54
CA THR A 21 5.06 -5.07 -12.93
C THR A 21 3.77 -4.94 -13.76
N HIS A 22 3.76 -5.49 -14.98
CA HIS A 22 2.67 -5.31 -15.95
C HIS A 22 1.27 -5.59 -15.37
N GLY A 23 1.08 -6.71 -14.68
CA GLY A 23 -0.22 -7.11 -14.15
C GLY A 23 -0.78 -6.20 -13.06
N LEU A 24 0.10 -5.56 -12.30
CA LEU A 24 -0.23 -4.62 -11.22
C LEU A 24 -0.13 -3.14 -11.64
N SER A 25 0.30 -2.86 -12.88
CA SER A 25 0.31 -1.50 -13.40
C SER A 25 -1.09 -1.04 -13.81
N VAL A 26 -1.27 0.28 -13.89
CA VAL A 26 -2.46 0.92 -14.47
C VAL A 26 -1.97 1.94 -15.50
N ALA A 27 -2.65 2.04 -16.65
CA ALA A 27 -2.34 3.06 -17.63
C ALA A 27 -2.69 4.46 -17.08
N PRO A 28 -1.90 5.51 -17.38
CA PRO A 28 -2.18 6.86 -16.88
C PRO A 28 -3.58 7.36 -17.19
N GLU A 29 -4.10 7.09 -18.38
CA GLU A 29 -5.45 7.49 -18.79
C GLU A 29 -6.52 6.75 -17.98
N ALA A 30 -6.33 5.45 -17.73
CA ALA A 30 -7.25 4.66 -16.92
C ALA A 30 -7.23 5.13 -15.44
N PHE A 31 -6.05 5.52 -14.92
CA PHE A 31 -5.95 6.12 -13.61
C PHE A 31 -6.71 7.44 -13.52
N ALA A 32 -6.53 8.35 -14.49
CA ALA A 32 -7.24 9.61 -14.54
C ALA A 32 -8.76 9.41 -14.59
N GLU A 33 -9.25 8.51 -15.46
CA GLU A 33 -10.68 8.14 -15.53
C GLU A 33 -11.18 7.62 -14.18
N GLN A 34 -10.42 6.74 -13.51
CA GLN A 34 -10.79 6.20 -12.21
C GLN A 34 -10.87 7.31 -11.14
N MET A 35 -9.99 8.29 -11.15
CA MET A 35 -10.04 9.42 -10.21
C MET A 35 -11.25 10.32 -10.49
N MET A 36 -11.56 10.62 -11.75
CA MET A 36 -12.77 11.35 -12.12
C MET A 36 -14.04 10.63 -11.64
N LEU A 37 -14.11 9.31 -11.83
CA LEU A 37 -15.24 8.48 -11.35
C LEU A 37 -15.40 8.53 -9.82
N LEU A 38 -14.33 8.62 -9.04
CA LEU A 38 -14.41 8.85 -7.59
C LEU A 38 -15.08 10.18 -7.28
N GLY A 39 -14.64 11.27 -7.93
CA GLY A 39 -15.21 12.60 -7.75
C GLY A 39 -16.68 12.67 -8.14
N GLU A 40 -17.06 12.19 -9.33
CA GLU A 40 -18.44 12.15 -9.83
C GLU A 40 -19.38 11.39 -8.89
N ARG A 41 -18.87 10.38 -8.21
CA ARG A 41 -19.64 9.57 -7.25
C ARG A 41 -19.60 10.12 -5.83
N GLY A 42 -18.99 11.27 -5.61
CA GLY A 42 -18.94 11.95 -4.32
C GLY A 42 -18.06 11.23 -3.29
N PHE A 43 -17.09 10.44 -3.71
CA PHE A 43 -16.08 9.90 -2.81
C PHE A 43 -15.09 11.00 -2.40
N THR A 44 -14.70 10.99 -1.13
CA THR A 44 -13.70 11.94 -0.61
C THR A 44 -12.45 11.17 -0.21
N PRO A 45 -11.34 11.31 -0.95
CA PRO A 45 -10.08 10.67 -0.60
C PRO A 45 -9.52 11.17 0.73
N VAL A 46 -9.07 10.24 1.57
CA VAL A 46 -8.37 10.51 2.83
C VAL A 46 -7.09 9.70 2.89
N THR A 47 -6.11 10.16 3.67
CA THR A 47 -4.85 9.44 3.86
C THR A 47 -5.02 8.25 4.83
N THR A 48 -4.07 7.33 4.81
CA THR A 48 -4.03 6.21 5.76
C THR A 48 -3.92 6.72 7.21
N ALA A 49 -3.12 7.76 7.43
CA ALA A 49 -3.01 8.41 8.75
C ALA A 49 -4.34 9.03 9.19
N GLY A 50 -5.05 9.69 8.27
CA GLY A 50 -6.38 10.28 8.51
C GLY A 50 -7.39 9.22 8.93
N LEU A 51 -7.51 8.11 8.18
CA LEU A 51 -8.35 6.99 8.56
C LEU A 51 -7.96 6.41 9.94
N GLY A 52 -6.65 6.28 10.17
CA GLY A 52 -6.13 5.79 11.44
C GLY A 52 -6.51 6.67 12.63
N ARG A 53 -6.44 8.00 12.50
CA ARG A 53 -6.91 8.94 13.55
C ARG A 53 -8.41 8.82 13.77
N ALA A 54 -9.20 8.81 12.71
CA ALA A 54 -10.64 8.67 12.80
C ALA A 54 -11.05 7.40 13.55
N TRP A 55 -10.41 6.29 13.26
CA TRP A 55 -10.78 5.02 13.88
C TRP A 55 -10.23 4.82 15.31
N ARG A 56 -9.09 5.46 15.66
CA ARG A 56 -8.52 5.38 17.02
C ARG A 56 -9.08 6.45 17.96
N HIS A 57 -9.23 7.68 17.47
CA HIS A 57 -9.54 8.83 18.31
C HIS A 57 -10.96 9.37 18.10
N GLY A 58 -11.73 8.82 17.15
CA GLY A 58 -13.09 9.25 16.86
C GLY A 58 -13.16 10.55 16.06
N GLU A 59 -12.08 10.96 15.38
CA GLU A 59 -12.14 12.08 14.46
C GLU A 59 -13.16 11.80 13.35
N PRO A 60 -13.93 12.81 12.91
CA PRO A 60 -14.92 12.61 11.87
C PRO A 60 -14.25 12.29 10.52
N LEU A 61 -14.82 11.33 9.80
CA LEU A 61 -14.49 11.10 8.39
C LEU A 61 -15.42 11.92 7.50
N PRO A 62 -14.96 12.39 6.35
CA PRO A 62 -15.84 13.02 5.37
C PRO A 62 -16.87 12.00 4.83
N PRO A 63 -17.90 12.46 4.13
CA PRO A 63 -18.84 11.57 3.43
C PRO A 63 -18.11 10.67 2.42
N ARG A 64 -18.55 9.40 2.31
CA ARG A 64 -18.01 8.42 1.37
C ARG A 64 -16.46 8.37 1.32
N PRO A 65 -15.78 8.12 2.46
CA PRO A 65 -14.33 8.14 2.50
C PRO A 65 -13.76 6.99 1.64
N VAL A 66 -12.67 7.29 0.92
CA VAL A 66 -11.89 6.32 0.14
C VAL A 66 -10.41 6.58 0.37
N LEU A 67 -9.56 5.56 0.31
CA LEU A 67 -8.12 5.73 0.31
C LEU A 67 -7.55 5.35 -1.05
N ILE A 68 -6.69 6.20 -1.59
CA ILE A 68 -5.89 5.96 -2.78
C ILE A 68 -4.48 5.65 -2.27
N THR A 69 -4.01 4.40 -2.43
CA THR A 69 -2.68 3.99 -1.96
C THR A 69 -1.85 3.47 -3.11
N PHE A 70 -0.56 3.83 -3.12
CA PHE A 70 0.43 3.33 -4.06
C PHE A 70 1.50 2.57 -3.29
N ASP A 71 1.92 1.42 -3.80
CA ASP A 71 2.98 0.61 -3.20
C ASP A 71 4.28 0.72 -4.00
N ASP A 72 5.39 0.31 -3.37
CA ASP A 72 6.74 0.16 -3.90
C ASP A 72 7.52 1.46 -4.11
N GLY A 73 6.94 2.52 -4.66
CA GLY A 73 7.63 3.77 -4.98
C GLY A 73 8.03 3.89 -6.44
N TYR A 74 7.20 3.43 -7.38
CA TYR A 74 7.44 3.59 -8.83
C TYR A 74 7.35 5.04 -9.28
N GLU A 75 8.26 5.45 -10.20
CA GLU A 75 8.36 6.81 -10.73
C GLU A 75 7.05 7.34 -11.33
N GLY A 76 6.27 6.46 -11.94
CA GLY A 76 4.99 6.85 -12.55
C GLY A 76 3.97 7.46 -11.57
N VAL A 77 4.13 7.26 -10.26
CA VAL A 77 3.30 7.93 -9.26
C VAL A 77 3.55 9.44 -9.28
N HIS A 78 4.80 9.87 -9.32
CA HIS A 78 5.16 11.29 -9.44
C HIS A 78 4.78 11.84 -10.82
N ARG A 79 5.15 11.13 -11.88
CA ARG A 79 5.03 11.62 -13.26
C ARG A 79 3.60 11.68 -13.77
N HIS A 80 2.75 10.73 -13.39
CA HIS A 80 1.42 10.55 -13.97
C HIS A 80 0.29 10.64 -12.95
N ALA A 81 0.48 10.16 -11.71
CA ALA A 81 -0.60 10.21 -10.72
C ALA A 81 -0.68 11.57 -10.01
N LEU A 82 0.45 12.14 -9.61
CA LEU A 82 0.49 13.41 -8.88
C LEU A 82 -0.27 14.55 -9.59
N PRO A 83 -0.08 14.81 -10.91
CA PRO A 83 -0.81 15.90 -11.57
C PRO A 83 -2.33 15.72 -11.52
N VAL A 84 -2.82 14.48 -11.65
CA VAL A 84 -4.25 14.18 -11.61
C VAL A 84 -4.80 14.36 -10.19
N LEU A 85 -4.04 13.93 -9.17
CA LEU A 85 -4.43 14.09 -7.77
C LEU A 85 -4.48 15.57 -7.37
N ASP A 86 -3.50 16.36 -7.78
CA ASP A 86 -3.44 17.81 -7.53
C ASP A 86 -4.60 18.54 -8.18
N GLU A 87 -4.89 18.25 -9.45
CA GLU A 87 -6.01 18.87 -10.19
C GLU A 87 -7.35 18.63 -9.49
N LEU A 88 -7.54 17.43 -8.91
CA LEU A 88 -8.77 17.06 -8.22
C LEU A 88 -8.76 17.39 -6.71
N GLY A 89 -7.65 17.86 -6.16
CA GLY A 89 -7.48 18.08 -4.72
C GLY A 89 -7.56 16.78 -3.90
N PHE A 90 -7.12 15.66 -4.46
CA PHE A 90 -7.25 14.33 -3.86
C PHE A 90 -6.05 13.95 -3.01
N ALA A 91 -6.31 13.60 -1.76
CA ALA A 91 -5.29 13.03 -0.88
C ALA A 91 -4.96 11.58 -1.26
N ALA A 92 -3.68 11.20 -1.11
CA ALA A 92 -3.21 9.84 -1.34
C ALA A 92 -2.17 9.41 -0.30
N THR A 93 -1.82 8.13 -0.29
CA THR A 93 -0.72 7.59 0.52
C THR A 93 0.21 6.78 -0.39
N LEU A 94 1.51 7.09 -0.35
CA LEU A 94 2.55 6.34 -1.04
C LEU A 94 3.36 5.54 -0.02
N PHE A 95 3.46 4.21 -0.21
CA PHE A 95 4.27 3.32 0.59
C PHE A 95 5.56 2.98 -0.17
N VAL A 96 6.71 3.43 0.32
CA VAL A 96 8.01 3.28 -0.36
C VAL A 96 8.83 2.13 0.21
N SER A 97 9.40 1.31 -0.69
CA SER A 97 10.49 0.39 -0.38
C SER A 97 11.80 1.16 -0.47
N THR A 98 12.32 1.57 0.69
CA THR A 98 13.37 2.60 0.75
C THR A 98 14.70 2.19 0.11
N GLY A 99 15.01 0.89 0.04
CA GLY A 99 16.18 0.35 -0.66
C GLY A 99 15.98 0.18 -2.17
N TRP A 100 14.77 0.41 -2.69
CA TRP A 100 14.49 0.39 -4.13
C TRP A 100 14.54 1.78 -4.76
N LEU A 101 14.48 2.84 -3.95
CA LEU A 101 14.53 4.21 -4.47
C LEU A 101 15.89 4.50 -5.10
N ARG A 102 15.90 5.23 -6.22
CA ARG A 102 17.14 5.63 -6.90
C ARG A 102 17.99 6.51 -5.98
N GLY A 103 19.28 6.22 -5.93
CA GLY A 103 20.21 6.91 -5.03
C GLY A 103 20.07 6.54 -3.56
N ALA A 104 19.37 5.45 -3.23
CA ALA A 104 19.37 4.90 -1.88
C ALA A 104 20.78 4.42 -1.50
N ARG A 105 21.17 4.58 -0.22
CA ARG A 105 22.49 4.12 0.26
C ARG A 105 22.69 2.60 0.10
N GLU A 106 21.60 1.86 0.12
CA GLU A 106 21.56 0.40 0.02
C GLU A 106 20.59 -0.01 -1.08
N GLU A 107 20.91 0.31 -2.35
CA GLU A 107 20.07 -0.06 -3.47
C GLU A 107 19.92 -1.58 -3.60
N SER A 108 18.70 -2.04 -3.78
CA SER A 108 18.38 -3.45 -3.98
C SER A 108 17.46 -3.62 -5.19
N GLY A 109 17.85 -4.47 -6.14
CA GLY A 109 17.20 -4.75 -7.44
C GLY A 109 15.70 -4.52 -7.56
N ALA A 110 15.31 -3.30 -7.85
CA ALA A 110 13.92 -2.92 -8.10
C ALA A 110 13.44 -3.50 -9.44
N PRO A 111 12.16 -3.86 -9.58
CA PRO A 111 11.64 -4.51 -10.77
C PRO A 111 11.33 -3.55 -11.93
N ASP A 112 11.30 -2.23 -11.70
CA ASP A 112 10.99 -1.18 -12.68
C ASP A 112 11.64 0.14 -12.26
N THR A 113 11.38 1.23 -12.99
CA THR A 113 11.90 2.57 -12.69
C THR A 113 11.25 3.11 -11.40
N MET A 114 12.09 3.46 -10.45
CA MET A 114 11.69 3.92 -9.13
C MET A 114 11.82 5.44 -8.99
N LEU A 115 11.11 6.01 -8.02
CA LEU A 115 11.31 7.37 -7.54
C LEU A 115 12.73 7.55 -6.97
N ASP A 116 13.22 8.78 -6.98
CA ASP A 116 14.29 9.22 -6.09
C ASP A 116 13.74 10.00 -4.89
N TRP A 117 14.61 10.29 -3.92
CA TRP A 117 14.20 11.03 -2.72
C TRP A 117 13.75 12.47 -3.00
N GLY A 118 14.24 13.10 -4.08
CA GLY A 118 13.75 14.41 -4.53
C GLY A 118 12.28 14.36 -4.88
N GLN A 119 11.91 13.39 -5.72
CA GLN A 119 10.52 13.15 -6.13
C GLN A 119 9.63 12.74 -4.95
N VAL A 120 10.13 11.95 -3.99
CA VAL A 120 9.39 11.61 -2.76
C VAL A 120 9.13 12.86 -1.92
N ARG A 121 10.11 13.78 -1.79
CA ARG A 121 9.91 15.08 -1.09
C ARG A 121 8.88 15.96 -1.80
N GLU A 122 8.87 15.99 -3.13
CA GLU A 122 7.87 16.73 -3.92
C GLU A 122 6.46 16.17 -3.69
N LEU A 123 6.28 14.85 -3.73
CA LEU A 123 5.02 14.18 -3.41
C LEU A 123 4.55 14.51 -1.97
N ALA A 124 5.46 14.47 -1.00
CA ALA A 124 5.15 14.84 0.39
C ALA A 124 4.74 16.32 0.53
N ALA A 125 5.43 17.22 -0.16
CA ALA A 125 5.12 18.65 -0.17
C ALA A 125 3.77 18.94 -0.81
N ALA A 126 3.35 18.16 -1.80
CA ALA A 126 2.03 18.21 -2.42
C ALA A 126 0.92 17.54 -1.58
N GLY A 127 1.21 17.11 -0.34
CA GLY A 127 0.22 16.55 0.58
C GLY A 127 0.01 15.03 0.50
N THR A 128 0.80 14.31 -0.30
CA THR A 128 0.80 12.84 -0.28
C THR A 128 1.42 12.34 1.03
N GLU A 129 0.70 11.49 1.77
CA GLU A 129 1.27 10.80 2.92
C GLU A 129 2.35 9.80 2.45
N ILE A 130 3.55 9.86 3.04
CA ILE A 130 4.59 8.87 2.78
C ILE A 130 4.61 7.86 3.91
N GLY A 131 4.41 6.59 3.56
CA GLY A 131 4.45 5.44 4.46
C GLY A 131 5.57 4.46 4.11
N GLY A 132 5.83 3.50 4.99
CA GLY A 132 6.85 2.47 4.77
C GLY A 132 6.32 1.21 4.08
N HIS A 133 7.18 0.61 3.22
CA HIS A 133 6.90 -0.67 2.55
C HIS A 133 8.07 -1.67 2.70
N SER A 134 8.69 -1.70 3.88
CA SER A 134 9.98 -2.32 4.20
C SER A 134 11.18 -1.66 3.52
N HIS A 135 12.38 -2.11 3.84
CA HIS A 135 13.59 -1.58 3.22
C HIS A 135 13.87 -2.22 1.86
N THR A 136 13.95 -3.55 1.79
CA THR A 136 14.32 -4.28 0.55
C THR A 136 13.21 -5.13 -0.06
N HIS A 137 11.96 -4.94 0.37
CA HIS A 137 10.76 -5.62 -0.14
C HIS A 137 10.76 -7.17 -0.04
N PRO A 138 11.23 -7.79 1.05
CA PRO A 138 11.19 -9.23 1.19
C PRO A 138 9.84 -9.74 1.68
N GLN A 139 9.62 -11.06 1.59
CA GLN A 139 8.51 -11.72 2.29
C GLN A 139 8.79 -11.69 3.80
N LEU A 140 8.29 -10.67 4.52
CA LEU A 140 8.60 -10.41 5.92
C LEU A 140 8.31 -11.60 6.86
N ASP A 141 7.32 -12.42 6.54
CA ASP A 141 6.97 -13.61 7.33
C ASP A 141 7.98 -14.77 7.18
N GLN A 142 8.89 -14.69 6.20
CA GLN A 142 9.96 -15.68 5.98
C GLN A 142 11.29 -15.30 6.63
N LEU A 143 11.45 -14.08 7.10
CA LEU A 143 12.68 -13.60 7.72
C LEU A 143 12.83 -14.12 9.16
N ASP A 144 14.06 -14.17 9.66
CA ASP A 144 14.33 -14.25 11.10
C ASP A 144 13.95 -12.94 11.81
N ASP A 145 14.03 -12.93 13.14
CA ASP A 145 13.55 -11.77 13.92
C ASP A 145 14.49 -10.55 13.79
N THR A 146 15.78 -10.77 13.59
CA THR A 146 16.76 -9.69 13.43
C THR A 146 16.56 -9.00 12.09
N ARG A 147 16.47 -9.77 11.02
CA ARG A 147 16.24 -9.24 9.67
C ARG A 147 14.85 -8.59 9.56
N LEU A 148 13.82 -9.19 10.15
CA LEU A 148 12.48 -8.61 10.16
C LEU A 148 12.45 -7.23 10.86
N ARG A 149 13.12 -7.09 12.02
CA ARG A 149 13.25 -5.81 12.71
C ARG A 149 14.02 -4.80 11.87
N PHE A 150 15.12 -5.21 11.28
CA PHE A 150 15.92 -4.36 10.38
C PHE A 150 15.07 -3.79 9.24
N GLU A 151 14.32 -4.61 8.53
CA GLU A 151 13.47 -4.19 7.41
C GLU A 151 12.44 -3.12 7.80
N ALA A 152 11.82 -3.24 8.97
CA ALA A 152 10.84 -2.27 9.43
C ALA A 152 11.49 -0.98 9.98
N LEU A 153 12.55 -1.11 10.81
CA LEU A 153 13.24 0.03 11.42
C LEU A 153 13.98 0.84 10.37
N ARG A 154 14.80 0.19 9.52
CA ARG A 154 15.60 0.90 8.51
C ARG A 154 14.72 1.65 7.52
N CYS A 155 13.60 1.06 7.11
CA CYS A 155 12.62 1.76 6.28
C CYS A 155 12.09 3.02 6.97
N ARG A 156 11.71 2.92 8.24
CA ARG A 156 11.18 4.07 9.00
C ARG A 156 12.21 5.17 9.22
N GLU A 157 13.44 4.79 9.55
CA GLU A 157 14.56 5.70 9.75
C GLU A 157 14.92 6.44 8.47
N ALA A 158 15.03 5.73 7.33
CA ALA A 158 15.33 6.34 6.05
C ALA A 158 14.31 7.41 5.64
N ILE A 159 13.01 7.12 5.83
CA ILE A 159 11.96 8.10 5.56
C ILE A 159 12.06 9.30 6.52
N ALA A 160 12.32 9.05 7.80
CA ALA A 160 12.47 10.12 8.79
C ALA A 160 13.71 11.00 8.52
N GLU A 161 14.82 10.40 8.10
CA GLU A 161 16.05 11.11 7.71
C GLU A 161 15.81 12.05 6.52
N GLU A 162 15.04 11.59 5.52
CA GLU A 162 14.81 12.34 4.27
C GLU A 162 13.68 13.37 4.35
N LEU A 163 12.66 13.12 5.17
CA LEU A 163 11.49 13.99 5.27
C LEU A 163 11.41 14.79 6.59
N GLY A 164 12.32 14.57 7.52
CA GLY A 164 12.31 15.22 8.84
C GLY A 164 11.17 14.72 9.75
N THR A 165 10.34 13.79 9.28
CA THR A 165 9.20 13.25 10.03
C THR A 165 9.08 11.75 9.82
N ALA A 166 8.96 11.01 10.92
CA ALA A 166 8.82 9.56 10.82
C ALA A 166 7.44 9.14 10.33
N PRO A 167 7.35 8.17 9.40
CA PRO A 167 6.08 7.67 8.90
C PRO A 167 5.31 6.94 10.01
N VAL A 168 3.97 7.04 9.95
CA VAL A 168 3.07 6.38 10.89
C VAL A 168 2.34 5.18 10.29
N SER A 169 2.32 5.07 8.97
CA SER A 169 1.63 4.02 8.21
C SER A 169 2.62 3.09 7.52
N PHE A 170 2.26 1.81 7.45
CA PHE A 170 3.06 0.77 6.80
C PHE A 170 2.18 -0.09 5.89
N ALA A 171 2.67 -0.52 4.73
CA ALA A 171 2.06 -1.58 3.93
C ALA A 171 2.98 -2.81 3.92
N TYR A 172 2.38 -4.01 4.05
CA TYR A 172 3.18 -5.23 4.03
C TYR A 172 3.53 -5.64 2.61
N PRO A 173 4.82 -5.87 2.26
CA PRO A 173 5.20 -6.49 1.00
C PRO A 173 4.39 -7.76 0.73
N PHE A 174 3.87 -7.90 -0.48
CA PHE A 174 2.96 -8.99 -0.89
C PHE A 174 1.65 -9.08 -0.07
N GLY A 175 1.38 -8.15 0.84
CA GLY A 175 0.24 -8.20 1.76
C GLY A 175 0.34 -9.23 2.87
N TYR A 176 1.49 -9.87 3.08
CA TYR A 176 1.66 -10.96 4.03
C TYR A 176 1.95 -10.46 5.44
N SER A 177 1.01 -10.68 6.36
CA SER A 177 1.15 -10.26 7.77
C SER A 177 0.80 -11.39 8.73
N SER A 178 1.80 -12.00 9.36
CA SER A 178 1.62 -12.88 10.52
C SER A 178 1.54 -12.04 11.81
N ARG A 179 1.08 -12.66 12.92
CA ARG A 179 1.09 -11.99 14.23
C ARG A 179 2.47 -11.43 14.58
N ARG A 180 3.54 -12.19 14.31
CA ARG A 180 4.92 -11.79 14.53
C ARG A 180 5.32 -10.57 13.71
N VAL A 181 4.98 -10.55 12.41
CA VAL A 181 5.26 -9.42 11.52
C VAL A 181 4.55 -8.16 11.99
N ARG A 182 3.27 -8.27 12.37
CA ARG A 182 2.50 -7.14 12.93
C ARG A 182 3.12 -6.59 14.21
N GLN A 183 3.61 -7.48 15.09
CA GLN A 183 4.32 -7.07 16.30
C GLN A 183 5.63 -6.34 16.00
N ALA A 184 6.42 -6.80 15.04
CA ALA A 184 7.66 -6.15 14.63
C ALA A 184 7.40 -4.76 14.04
N VAL A 185 6.42 -4.62 13.15
CA VAL A 185 6.03 -3.32 12.55
C VAL A 185 5.51 -2.36 13.64
N ARG A 186 4.70 -2.84 14.57
CA ARG A 186 4.27 -2.05 15.72
C ARG A 186 5.45 -1.61 16.58
N ALA A 187 6.37 -2.53 16.89
CA ALA A 187 7.56 -2.24 17.72
C ALA A 187 8.52 -1.26 17.02
N ALA A 188 8.55 -1.23 15.69
CA ALA A 188 9.28 -0.23 14.91
C ALA A 188 8.64 1.17 14.99
N GLY A 189 7.46 1.34 15.58
CA GLY A 189 6.81 2.63 15.83
C GLY A 189 5.77 3.04 14.79
N PHE A 190 5.35 2.14 13.89
CA PHE A 190 4.20 2.40 13.01
C PHE A 190 2.89 2.28 13.80
N ALA A 191 1.95 3.18 13.55
CA ALA A 191 0.66 3.23 14.24
C ALA A 191 -0.41 2.37 13.58
N GLN A 192 -0.30 2.12 12.28
CA GLN A 192 -1.19 1.26 11.51
C GLN A 192 -0.48 0.59 10.34
N SER A 193 -1.09 -0.50 9.84
CA SER A 193 -0.56 -1.15 8.64
C SER A 193 -1.64 -1.84 7.81
N LEU A 194 -1.37 -1.89 6.50
CA LEU A 194 -2.26 -2.36 5.46
C LEU A 194 -1.78 -3.70 4.92
N ALA A 195 -2.73 -4.63 4.79
CA ALA A 195 -2.52 -5.94 4.17
C ALA A 195 -3.19 -5.99 2.79
N VAL A 196 -3.19 -7.17 2.17
CA VAL A 196 -3.94 -7.44 0.94
C VAL A 196 -4.92 -8.58 1.22
N GLY A 197 -6.21 -8.27 1.24
CA GLY A 197 -7.24 -9.27 1.44
C GLY A 197 -8.32 -9.21 0.36
N ASN A 198 -8.19 -8.23 -0.54
CA ASN A 198 -9.19 -7.93 -1.56
C ASN A 198 -10.59 -7.85 -0.94
N ALA A 199 -10.71 -6.98 0.05
CA ALA A 199 -11.95 -6.67 0.75
C ALA A 199 -11.92 -5.22 1.25
N LEU A 200 -13.07 -4.68 1.60
CA LEU A 200 -13.15 -3.35 2.20
C LEU A 200 -12.59 -3.36 3.63
N ALA A 201 -11.87 -2.31 3.98
CA ALA A 201 -11.37 -2.13 5.33
C ALA A 201 -12.53 -1.90 6.31
N ARG A 202 -12.38 -2.45 7.52
CA ARG A 202 -13.32 -2.27 8.63
C ARG A 202 -12.58 -2.07 9.93
N ARG A 203 -13.07 -1.19 10.78
CA ARG A 203 -12.47 -0.90 12.10
C ARG A 203 -12.21 -2.15 12.95
N ARG A 204 -13.07 -3.17 12.84
CA ARG A 204 -12.91 -4.44 13.58
C ARG A 204 -11.69 -5.28 13.18
N GLN A 205 -11.04 -4.99 12.03
CA GLN A 205 -9.80 -5.68 11.62
C GLN A 205 -8.61 -5.27 12.49
N GLY A 206 -8.77 -4.20 13.27
CA GLY A 206 -7.70 -3.59 14.06
C GLY A 206 -6.72 -2.81 13.17
N PRO A 207 -5.84 -2.02 13.77
CA PRO A 207 -5.00 -1.08 13.04
C PRO A 207 -3.86 -1.72 12.24
N TYR A 208 -3.55 -3.00 12.46
CA TYR A 208 -2.38 -3.65 11.84
C TYR A 208 -2.73 -4.70 10.76
N ALA A 209 -3.93 -4.67 10.21
CA ALA A 209 -4.34 -5.61 9.17
C ALA A 209 -5.50 -5.08 8.32
N LEU A 210 -5.49 -3.79 8.01
CA LEU A 210 -6.51 -3.19 7.16
C LEU A 210 -6.42 -3.78 5.76
N GLU A 211 -7.52 -4.31 5.27
CA GLU A 211 -7.57 -4.93 3.95
C GLU A 211 -7.71 -3.88 2.86
N ARG A 212 -7.13 -4.18 1.71
CA ARG A 212 -7.16 -3.33 0.51
C ARG A 212 -7.75 -4.09 -0.67
N VAL A 213 -8.20 -3.32 -1.67
CA VAL A 213 -8.69 -3.83 -2.96
C VAL A 213 -7.62 -3.51 -4.02
N THR A 214 -7.13 -4.54 -4.69
CA THR A 214 -6.12 -4.41 -5.76
C THR A 214 -6.76 -3.83 -7.01
N VAL A 215 -6.19 -2.74 -7.53
CA VAL A 215 -6.49 -2.20 -8.86
C VAL A 215 -5.41 -2.71 -9.82
N ARG A 216 -5.84 -3.23 -10.96
CA ARG A 216 -4.99 -3.91 -11.94
C ARG A 216 -5.10 -3.24 -13.31
N ARG A 217 -4.17 -3.58 -14.20
CA ARG A 217 -4.22 -3.14 -15.60
C ARG A 217 -5.51 -3.53 -16.30
N SER A 218 -6.11 -4.65 -15.93
CA SER A 218 -7.38 -5.13 -16.48
C SER A 218 -8.63 -4.54 -15.80
N THR A 219 -8.48 -3.71 -14.75
CA THR A 219 -9.61 -3.12 -14.05
C THR A 219 -10.21 -2.00 -14.88
N GLY A 220 -11.29 -2.28 -15.62
CA GLY A 220 -12.03 -1.27 -16.38
C GLY A 220 -12.97 -0.42 -15.51
N ALA A 221 -13.52 0.65 -16.06
CA ALA A 221 -14.34 1.64 -15.37
C ALA A 221 -15.52 1.03 -14.58
N ASP A 222 -16.31 0.16 -15.20
CA ASP A 222 -17.45 -0.49 -14.56
C ASP A 222 -17.03 -1.41 -13.39
N GLU A 223 -15.93 -2.13 -13.54
CA GLU A 223 -15.40 -2.95 -12.46
C GLU A 223 -14.89 -2.07 -11.32
N PHE A 224 -14.15 -1.02 -11.63
CA PHE A 224 -13.65 -0.05 -10.66
C PHE A 224 -14.78 0.52 -9.80
N VAL A 225 -15.87 0.98 -10.44
CA VAL A 225 -17.04 1.50 -9.75
C VAL A 225 -17.64 0.47 -8.80
N ARG A 226 -17.78 -0.78 -9.25
CA ARG A 226 -18.29 -1.86 -8.36
C ARG A 226 -17.35 -2.11 -7.17
N LEU A 227 -16.04 -2.06 -7.39
CA LEU A 227 -15.05 -2.28 -6.33
C LEU A 227 -15.11 -1.20 -5.25
N VAL A 228 -15.14 0.08 -5.63
CA VAL A 228 -15.19 1.18 -4.66
C VAL A 228 -16.52 1.25 -3.91
N GLU A 229 -17.59 0.82 -4.51
CA GLU A 229 -18.90 0.67 -3.86
C GLU A 229 -19.05 -0.63 -3.04
N GLY A 230 -18.01 -1.47 -3.01
CA GLY A 230 -18.01 -2.74 -2.28
C GLY A 230 -18.88 -3.82 -2.91
N ARG A 231 -19.32 -3.61 -4.16
CA ARG A 231 -20.19 -4.55 -4.87
C ARG A 231 -19.37 -5.64 -5.57
N GLY A 232 -19.63 -6.90 -5.24
CA GLY A 232 -19.00 -8.04 -5.90
C GLY A 232 -17.53 -8.27 -5.60
N VAL A 233 -16.89 -7.50 -4.69
CA VAL A 233 -15.46 -7.62 -4.36
C VAL A 233 -15.07 -9.04 -4.00
N ALA A 234 -15.86 -9.73 -3.16
CA ALA A 234 -15.57 -11.10 -2.77
C ALA A 234 -15.60 -12.08 -3.96
N ARG A 235 -16.47 -11.87 -4.93
CA ARG A 235 -16.62 -12.70 -6.15
C ARG A 235 -15.48 -12.43 -7.13
N ASN A 236 -15.15 -11.16 -7.40
CA ASN A 236 -14.08 -10.77 -8.31
C ASN A 236 -12.73 -11.33 -7.87
N PHE A 237 -12.47 -11.36 -6.56
CA PHE A 237 -11.20 -11.82 -5.99
C PHE A 237 -11.27 -13.19 -5.33
N ALA A 238 -12.29 -14.00 -5.62
CA ALA A 238 -12.46 -15.33 -4.99
C ALA A 238 -11.24 -16.24 -5.23
N ARG A 239 -10.72 -16.27 -6.46
CA ARG A 239 -9.52 -17.04 -6.84
C ARG A 239 -8.26 -16.52 -6.13
N ASP A 240 -8.04 -15.21 -6.11
CA ASP A 240 -6.88 -14.60 -5.47
C ASP A 240 -6.88 -14.88 -3.96
N ARG A 241 -8.04 -14.76 -3.32
CA ARG A 241 -8.20 -15.05 -1.89
C ARG A 241 -7.94 -16.53 -1.56
N ALA A 242 -8.37 -17.44 -2.43
CA ALA A 242 -8.11 -18.87 -2.29
C ALA A 242 -6.61 -19.16 -2.42
N LEU A 243 -5.95 -18.59 -3.44
CA LEU A 243 -4.51 -18.71 -3.65
C LEU A 243 -3.72 -18.13 -2.46
N THR A 244 -4.07 -16.93 -1.99
CA THR A 244 -3.41 -16.29 -0.85
C THR A 244 -3.50 -17.14 0.41
N LYS A 245 -4.67 -17.78 0.68
CA LYS A 245 -4.84 -18.71 1.80
C LYS A 245 -3.98 -19.97 1.62
N GLY A 246 -3.94 -20.57 0.44
CA GLY A 246 -3.10 -21.73 0.13
C GLY A 246 -1.61 -21.41 0.30
N TYR A 247 -1.15 -20.27 -0.23
CA TYR A 247 0.22 -19.80 -0.04
C TYR A 247 0.57 -19.54 1.42
N ALA A 248 -0.37 -19.06 2.23
CA ALA A 248 -0.14 -18.85 3.66
C ALA A 248 0.23 -20.16 4.39
N VAL A 249 -0.39 -21.28 4.02
CA VAL A 249 -0.05 -22.61 4.56
C VAL A 249 1.37 -23.00 4.13
N VAL A 250 1.68 -22.90 2.83
CA VAL A 250 3.01 -23.24 2.29
C VAL A 250 4.12 -22.42 2.97
N ARG A 251 3.90 -21.11 3.17
CA ARG A 251 4.89 -20.24 3.85
C ARG A 251 5.09 -20.62 5.31
N ARG A 252 4.03 -20.97 6.02
CA ARG A 252 4.14 -21.44 7.43
C ARG A 252 4.96 -22.72 7.51
N THR A 253 4.72 -23.68 6.62
CA THR A 253 5.47 -24.95 6.55
C THR A 253 6.94 -24.71 6.20
N ARG A 254 7.24 -23.89 5.19
CA ARG A 254 8.62 -23.54 4.82
C ARG A 254 9.39 -22.92 5.99
N ARG A 255 8.75 -22.02 6.74
CA ARG A 255 9.38 -21.41 7.90
C ARG A 255 9.63 -22.43 9.01
N ALA A 256 8.66 -23.29 9.33
CA ALA A 256 8.81 -24.32 10.35
C ALA A 256 10.00 -25.24 10.02
N ILE A 257 10.15 -25.65 8.76
CA ILE A 257 11.28 -26.48 8.30
C ILE A 257 12.63 -25.74 8.47
N ARG A 258 12.70 -24.43 8.18
CA ARG A 258 13.93 -23.65 8.40
C ARG A 258 14.34 -23.61 9.88
N LEU A 259 13.38 -23.40 10.77
CA LEU A 259 13.63 -23.34 12.23
C LEU A 259 14.09 -24.68 12.81
N LEU A 260 13.81 -25.80 12.14
CA LEU A 260 14.30 -27.14 12.54
C LEU A 260 15.70 -27.44 12.02
N ARG A 261 16.25 -26.61 11.11
CA ARG A 261 17.57 -26.79 10.50
C ARG A 261 18.64 -25.84 11.03
N THR A 262 18.23 -24.90 11.89
CA THR A 262 19.09 -23.98 12.66
C THR A 262 19.15 -24.39 14.12
#